data_bc45501b093bfb5f66c3d7c6a05a04f0
#
_entry.id   bc45501b093bfb5f66c3d7c6a05a04f0
#
_cell.length_a   1.000
_cell.length_b   1.000
_cell.length_c   1.000
_cell.angle_alpha   90.00
_cell.angle_beta   90.00
_cell.angle_gamma   90.00
#
_symmetry.space_group_name_H-M   'P 1'
#
loop_
_entity.id
_entity.type
_entity.pdbx_description
1 polymer ?
#
loop_
_entity_poly.entity_id
_entity_poly.type
_entity_poly.pdbx_seq_one_letter_code
_entity_poly.pdbx_strand_id
1 'polypeptide(L)' 'NVNAQGHPFYLIKTSDGGVGSGNLIDSVSNNGTESATVSWTPTEAGTYYYICEYHPSMLGTITVTE' A
#
# COMPACT_ATOMS: atom_id res chain seq x y z
N ASN A 1 6.36 8.83 4.19
CA ASN A 1 6.16 10.07 3.42
C ASN A 1 6.27 9.78 1.94
N VAL A 2 5.19 10.06 1.22
CA VAL A 2 5.15 9.87 -0.22
C VAL A 2 5.39 11.22 -0.90
N ASN A 3 6.35 11.25 -1.80
CA ASN A 3 6.63 12.43 -2.62
C ASN A 3 6.98 11.90 -4.01
N ALA A 4 5.96 11.46 -4.73
CA ALA A 4 6.14 10.73 -5.97
C ALA A 4 5.03 11.08 -6.97
N GLN A 5 5.11 12.28 -7.54
CA GLN A 5 4.17 12.75 -8.55
C GLN A 5 4.05 11.74 -9.70
N GLY A 6 2.81 11.38 -10.03
CA GLY A 6 2.53 10.38 -11.05
C GLY A 6 2.66 8.93 -10.59
N HIS A 7 2.89 8.70 -9.30
CA HIS A 7 3.06 7.36 -8.72
C HIS A 7 2.18 7.21 -7.48
N PRO A 8 0.86 7.02 -7.63
CA PRO A 8 -0.02 6.80 -6.48
C PRO A 8 0.41 5.57 -5.69
N PHE A 9 0.65 5.76 -4.41
CA PHE A 9 1.20 4.73 -3.52
C PHE A 9 0.08 4.09 -2.71
N TYR A 10 0.01 2.76 -2.78
CA TYR A 10 -1.04 1.99 -2.08
C TYR A 10 -0.44 0.92 -1.18
N LEU A 11 -1.10 0.68 -0.05
CA LEU A 11 -0.89 -0.53 0.74
C LEU A 11 -2.00 -1.51 0.41
N ILE A 12 -1.62 -2.73 0.05
CA ILE A 12 -2.55 -3.73 -0.47
C ILE A 12 -2.40 -5.08 0.26
N LYS A 13 -3.41 -5.94 0.13
CA LYS A 13 -3.49 -7.21 0.86
C LYS A 13 -2.75 -8.35 0.16
N THR A 14 -2.81 -8.42 -1.16
CA THR A 14 -2.19 -9.49 -1.93
C THR A 14 -1.36 -8.92 -3.06
N SER A 15 -0.28 -9.61 -3.41
CA SER A 15 0.68 -9.12 -4.40
C SER A 15 0.13 -9.09 -5.83
N ASP A 16 -0.92 -9.85 -6.10
CA ASP A 16 -1.46 -9.98 -7.46
C ASP A 16 -2.83 -9.30 -7.64
N GLY A 17 -3.39 -8.72 -6.58
CA GLY A 17 -4.72 -8.12 -6.64
C GLY A 17 -4.77 -6.67 -7.12
N GLY A 18 -3.62 -6.03 -7.26
CA GLY A 18 -3.56 -4.64 -7.69
C GLY A 18 -4.24 -3.69 -6.72
N VAL A 19 -4.72 -2.56 -7.23
CA VAL A 19 -5.33 -1.50 -6.41
C VAL A 19 -6.85 -1.52 -6.43
N GLY A 20 -7.46 -2.64 -6.76
CA GLY A 20 -8.91 -2.80 -6.67
C GLY A 20 -9.40 -2.63 -5.24
N SER A 21 -10.63 -2.11 -5.07
CA SER A 21 -11.14 -1.75 -3.74
C SER A 21 -11.16 -2.91 -2.76
N GLY A 22 -11.33 -4.14 -3.24
CA GLY A 22 -11.32 -5.33 -2.37
C GLY A 22 -9.93 -5.76 -1.93
N ASN A 23 -8.88 -5.16 -2.47
CA ASN A 23 -7.49 -5.51 -2.14
C ASN A 23 -6.76 -4.42 -1.37
N LEU A 24 -7.39 -3.29 -1.10
CA LEU A 24 -6.76 -2.23 -0.31
C LEU A 24 -6.84 -2.58 1.18
N ILE A 25 -5.78 -2.25 1.90
CA ILE A 25 -5.78 -2.42 3.36
C ILE A 25 -6.67 -1.35 3.98
N ASP A 26 -7.58 -1.76 4.86
CA ASP A 26 -8.45 -0.84 5.57
C ASP A 26 -7.67 -0.01 6.60
N SER A 27 -8.23 1.14 6.96
CA SER A 27 -7.68 2.00 8.01
C SER A 27 -6.32 2.61 7.70
N VAL A 28 -5.95 2.68 6.42
CA VAL A 28 -4.74 3.36 5.98
C VAL A 28 -5.08 4.81 5.66
N SER A 29 -4.36 5.75 6.29
CA SER A 29 -4.54 7.16 6.00
C SER A 29 -3.83 7.52 4.70
N ASN A 30 -4.53 8.22 3.82
CA ASN A 30 -4.00 8.71 2.54
C ASN A 30 -3.53 7.60 1.59
N ASN A 31 -4.17 6.43 1.65
CA ASN A 31 -3.85 5.35 0.71
C ASN A 31 -4.13 5.82 -0.71
N GLY A 32 -3.15 5.64 -1.61
CA GLY A 32 -3.26 6.11 -2.99
C GLY A 32 -2.71 7.50 -3.23
N THR A 33 -2.09 8.12 -2.24
CA THR A 33 -1.54 9.48 -2.40
C THR A 33 -0.29 9.50 -3.27
N GLU A 34 -0.04 10.65 -3.89
CA GLU A 34 1.22 10.91 -4.60
C GLU A 34 2.16 11.81 -3.79
N SER A 35 1.67 12.46 -2.74
CA SER A 35 2.46 13.51 -2.08
C SER A 35 2.12 13.74 -0.61
N ALA A 36 1.58 12.76 0.08
CA ALA A 36 1.23 12.92 1.49
C ALA A 36 1.86 11.83 2.34
N THR A 37 1.68 11.90 3.65
CA THR A 37 2.11 10.85 4.56
C THR A 37 1.06 9.75 4.60
N VAL A 38 1.49 8.53 4.33
CA VAL A 38 0.66 7.34 4.49
C VAL A 38 0.91 6.77 5.88
N SER A 39 -0.16 6.58 6.65
CA SER A 39 -0.07 6.05 8.02
C SER A 39 -0.96 4.83 8.16
N TRP A 40 -0.44 3.80 8.82
CA TRP A 40 -1.17 2.57 9.04
C TRP A 40 -0.65 1.90 10.31
N THR A 41 -1.58 1.46 11.15
CA THR A 41 -1.25 0.68 12.33
C THR A 41 -1.82 -0.72 12.14
N PRO A 42 -1.00 -1.72 11.85
CA PRO A 42 -1.49 -3.06 11.61
C PRO A 42 -2.04 -3.68 12.91
N THR A 43 -3.12 -4.45 12.77
CA THR A 43 -3.77 -5.12 13.89
C THR A 43 -3.56 -6.64 13.88
N GLU A 44 -3.01 -7.18 12.79
CA GLU A 44 -2.75 -8.60 12.65
C GLU A 44 -1.38 -8.82 12.06
N ALA A 45 -0.66 -9.81 12.57
CA ALA A 45 0.58 -10.26 11.96
C ALA A 45 0.30 -10.88 10.59
N GLY A 46 1.23 -10.76 9.68
CA GLY A 46 1.08 -11.32 8.35
C GLY A 46 1.94 -10.59 7.33
N THR A 47 1.72 -10.92 6.08
CA THR A 47 2.43 -10.32 4.96
C THR A 47 1.48 -9.42 4.18
N TYR A 48 1.91 -8.21 3.96
CA TYR A 48 1.19 -7.21 3.20
C TYR A 48 2.12 -6.64 2.14
N TYR A 49 1.60 -5.75 1.29
CA TYR A 49 2.39 -5.24 0.18
C TYR A 49 2.15 -3.76 -0.02
N TYR A 50 3.10 -3.09 -0.68
CA TYR A 50 2.90 -1.74 -1.20
C TYR A 50 3.17 -1.73 -2.70
N ILE A 51 2.48 -0.86 -3.41
CA ILE A 51 2.56 -0.83 -4.87
C ILE A 51 2.32 0.60 -5.37
N CYS A 52 2.93 0.94 -6.52
CA CYS A 52 2.57 2.11 -7.29
C CYS A 52 1.53 1.70 -8.33
N GLU A 53 0.40 2.40 -8.37
CA GLU A 53 -0.72 2.01 -9.22
C GLU A 53 -0.34 1.92 -10.71
N TYR A 54 0.43 2.88 -11.19
CA TYR A 54 0.77 2.94 -12.61
C TYR A 54 2.06 2.19 -12.97
N HIS A 55 2.74 1.66 -11.98
CA HIS A 55 4.00 0.93 -12.16
C HIS A 55 3.98 -0.33 -11.31
N PRO A 56 3.21 -1.37 -11.71
CA PRO A 56 3.06 -2.57 -10.87
C PRO A 56 4.36 -3.29 -10.57
N SER A 57 5.42 -3.04 -11.33
CA SER A 57 6.75 -3.59 -11.00
C SER A 57 7.36 -2.96 -9.76
N MET A 58 6.84 -1.82 -9.31
CA MET A 58 7.28 -1.17 -8.07
C MET A 58 6.47 -1.71 -6.89
N LEU A 59 6.59 -3.01 -6.67
CA LEU A 59 5.88 -3.75 -5.63
C LEU A 59 6.88 -4.15 -4.55
N GLY A 60 6.54 -3.90 -3.29
CA GLY A 60 7.36 -4.34 -2.16
C GLY A 60 6.55 -5.07 -1.13
N THR A 61 7.24 -5.76 -0.23
CA THR A 61 6.64 -6.60 0.80
C THR A 61 6.78 -5.94 2.17
N ILE A 62 5.69 -6.01 2.96
CA ILE A 62 5.69 -5.56 4.35
C ILE A 62 5.40 -6.78 5.21
N THR A 63 6.29 -7.10 6.14
CA THR A 63 6.09 -8.19 7.08
C THR A 63 5.76 -7.63 8.46
N VAL A 64 4.61 -8.03 9.00
CA VAL A 64 4.18 -7.62 10.33
C VAL A 64 4.30 -8.82 11.26
N THR A 65 5.10 -8.66 12.32
CA THR A 65 5.32 -9.71 13.32
C THR A 65 4.65 -9.33 14.64
N GLU A 66 4.36 -10.35 15.43
CA GLU A 66 3.82 -10.13 16.77
C GLU A 66 4.90 -9.74 17.77
#